data_9a2b75fa05319c7526c69e876efc0cfe
#
_entry.id   9a2b75fa05319c7526c69e876efc0cfe
#
_cell.length_a   1.000
_cell.length_b   1.000
_cell.length_c   1.000
_cell.angle_alpha   90.00
_cell.angle_beta   90.00
_cell.angle_gamma   90.00
#
_symmetry.space_group_name_H-M   'P 1'
#
loop_
_entity.id
_entity.type
_entity.pdbx_description
1 polymer ?
#
loop_
_entity_poly.entity_id
_entity_poly.type
_entity_poly.pdbx_seq_one_letter_code
_entity_poly.pdbx_strand_id
1 'polypeptide(L)'
;MYRTDDIVWLVDELKKRVPNLPPVRINTNGHANLFLGRDVAPLLQGRVDTISISLNGSTPEEYCAVTKPRQGMQAWDAMLDFARECKEYVPHVVMTIVDKDKTPEEITRCRRLTEDLGVTLRIRAYIPD
;
A
#
# COMPACT_ATOMS: atom_id res chain seq x y z
N MET A 1 6.21 -5.30 3.67
CA MET A 1 6.28 -4.79 5.06
C MET A 1 6.21 -5.87 6.15
N TYR A 2 6.40 -7.12 5.82
CA TYR A 2 6.33 -8.18 6.82
C TYR A 2 7.42 -8.08 7.89
N ARG A 3 8.52 -7.40 7.58
CA ARG A 3 9.61 -7.12 8.52
C ARG A 3 9.54 -5.69 9.03
N THR A 4 8.39 -5.28 9.52
CA THR A 4 8.12 -3.91 9.96
C THR A 4 9.11 -3.44 11.04
N ASP A 5 9.46 -4.29 11.99
CA ASP A 5 10.39 -3.92 13.07
C ASP A 5 11.78 -3.58 12.52
N ASP A 6 12.24 -4.31 11.49
CA ASP A 6 13.51 -4.02 10.82
C ASP A 6 13.47 -2.70 10.07
N ILE A 7 12.33 -2.40 9.43
CA ILE A 7 12.13 -1.13 8.72
C ILE A 7 12.15 0.04 9.71
N VAL A 8 11.45 -0.10 10.84
CA VAL A 8 11.43 0.92 11.88
C VAL A 8 12.84 1.17 12.40
N TRP A 9 13.58 0.11 12.72
CA TRP A 9 14.96 0.22 13.19
C TRP A 9 15.85 0.94 12.15
N LEU A 10 15.75 0.52 10.89
CA LEU A 10 16.57 1.10 9.82
C LEU A 10 16.30 2.59 9.63
N VAL A 11 15.01 2.98 9.59
CA VAL A 11 14.65 4.39 9.43
C VAL A 11 15.13 5.22 10.61
N ASP A 12 14.99 4.73 11.83
CA ASP A 12 15.45 5.44 13.03
C ASP A 12 16.97 5.62 13.01
N GLU A 13 17.72 4.59 12.61
CA GLU A 13 19.18 4.67 12.48
C GLU A 13 19.61 5.66 11.41
N LEU A 14 18.92 5.65 10.25
CA LEU A 14 19.23 6.60 9.17
C LEU A 14 18.99 8.04 9.61
N LYS A 15 17.90 8.30 10.34
CA LYS A 15 17.60 9.64 10.86
C LYS A 15 18.65 10.16 11.83
N LYS A 16 19.26 9.27 12.59
CA LYS A 16 20.35 9.62 13.51
C LYS A 16 21.65 9.95 12.77
N ARG A 17 21.94 9.23 11.67
CA ARG A 17 23.22 9.26 10.98
C ARG A 17 23.27 10.20 9.79
N VAL A 18 22.11 10.46 9.17
CA VAL A 18 22.02 11.26 7.95
C VAL A 18 21.21 12.52 8.25
N PRO A 19 21.87 13.68 8.46
CA PRO A 19 21.13 14.94 8.56
C PRO A 19 20.46 15.24 7.21
N ASN A 20 19.24 15.77 7.25
CA ASN A 20 18.45 16.07 6.06
C ASN A 20 18.14 14.81 5.24
N LEU A 21 17.76 13.71 5.90
CA LEU A 21 17.32 12.50 5.23
C LEU A 21 16.19 12.81 4.24
N PRO A 22 16.31 12.35 2.96
CA PRO A 22 15.22 12.52 2.00
C PRO A 22 13.93 11.85 2.48
N PRO A 23 12.75 12.25 1.93
CA PRO A 23 11.50 11.60 2.29
C PRO A 23 11.56 10.08 2.11
N VAL A 24 11.04 9.35 3.09
CA VAL A 24 11.03 7.88 3.08
C VAL A 24 9.76 7.40 2.39
N ARG A 25 9.93 6.52 1.41
CA ARG A 25 8.83 5.92 0.66
C ARG A 25 8.88 4.40 0.79
N ILE A 26 7.72 3.78 1.04
CA ILE A 26 7.58 2.33 1.11
C ILE A 26 6.52 1.86 0.12
N ASN A 27 6.82 0.77 -0.59
CA ASN A 27 5.87 0.05 -1.43
C ASN A 27 5.46 -1.24 -0.70
N THR A 28 4.16 -1.53 -0.66
CA THR A 28 3.65 -2.68 0.08
C THR A 28 2.41 -3.26 -0.60
N ASN A 29 2.11 -4.53 -0.29
CA ASN A 29 0.84 -5.15 -0.68
C ASN A 29 -0.30 -4.85 0.31
N GLY A 30 -0.02 -4.21 1.46
CA GLY A 30 -1.03 -3.85 2.45
C GLY A 30 -1.45 -4.99 3.38
N HIS A 31 -0.72 -6.10 3.40
CA HIS A 31 -1.09 -7.29 4.19
C HIS A 31 -0.36 -7.41 5.53
N ALA A 32 0.44 -6.40 5.90
CA ALA A 32 1.31 -6.51 7.08
C ALA A 32 0.52 -6.78 8.37
N ASN A 33 -0.60 -6.06 8.56
CA ASN A 33 -1.42 -6.26 9.77
C ASN A 33 -1.99 -7.69 9.84
N LEU A 34 -2.46 -8.20 8.71
CA LEU A 34 -3.02 -9.56 8.64
C LEU A 34 -1.93 -10.61 8.89
N PHE A 35 -0.77 -10.46 8.25
CA PHE A 35 0.34 -11.41 8.38
C PHE A 35 0.91 -11.43 9.79
N LEU A 36 1.10 -10.26 10.41
CA LEU A 36 1.72 -10.15 11.72
C LEU A 36 0.72 -10.28 12.88
N GLY A 37 -0.59 -10.26 12.58
CA GLY A 37 -1.62 -10.34 13.61
C GLY A 37 -1.66 -9.14 14.53
N ARG A 38 -1.17 -7.97 14.07
CA ARG A 38 -1.17 -6.72 14.84
C ARG A 38 -1.24 -5.54 13.91
N ASP A 39 -1.65 -4.39 14.47
CA ASP A 39 -1.71 -3.14 13.72
C ASP A 39 -0.32 -2.49 13.69
N VAL A 40 0.27 -2.39 12.49
CA VAL A 40 1.60 -1.80 12.29
C VAL A 40 1.55 -0.37 11.74
N ALA A 41 0.39 0.12 11.31
CA ALA A 41 0.27 1.46 10.75
C ALA A 41 0.78 2.57 11.71
N PRO A 42 0.48 2.53 13.02
CA PRO A 42 0.99 3.56 13.94
C PRO A 42 2.51 3.65 14.00
N LEU A 43 3.23 2.55 13.72
CA LEU A 43 4.69 2.52 13.73
C LEU A 43 5.30 3.36 12.61
N LEU A 44 4.52 3.67 11.59
CA LEU A 44 4.98 4.45 10.43
C LEU A 44 4.94 5.94 10.67
N GLN A 45 4.23 6.40 11.69
CA GLN A 45 4.09 7.83 12.00
C GLN A 45 5.45 8.45 12.30
N GLY A 46 5.77 9.54 11.59
CA GLY A 46 7.04 10.23 11.75
C GLY A 46 8.23 9.52 11.10
N ARG A 47 8.02 8.33 10.52
CA ARG A 47 9.08 7.56 9.87
C ARG A 47 8.93 7.47 8.37
N VAL A 48 7.71 7.35 7.89
CA VAL A 48 7.39 7.15 6.47
C VAL A 48 6.59 8.34 5.97
N ASP A 49 7.02 8.94 4.87
CA ASP A 49 6.37 10.11 4.26
C ASP A 49 5.34 9.71 3.22
N THR A 50 5.62 8.65 2.46
CA THR A 50 4.72 8.13 1.44
C THR A 50 4.66 6.62 1.51
N ILE A 51 3.46 6.06 1.49
CA ILE A 51 3.25 4.63 1.36
C ILE A 51 2.46 4.36 0.08
N SER A 52 2.99 3.46 -0.76
CA SER A 52 2.33 3.00 -1.98
C SER A 52 1.82 1.58 -1.76
N ILE A 53 0.52 1.41 -1.89
CA ILE A 53 -0.16 0.13 -1.67
C ILE A 53 -0.63 -0.41 -3.02
N SER A 54 -0.30 -1.64 -3.34
CA SER A 54 -0.72 -2.29 -4.58
C SER A 54 -2.20 -2.65 -4.53
N LEU A 55 -3.02 -1.94 -5.30
CA LEU A 55 -4.45 -2.21 -5.40
C LEU A 55 -4.74 -3.36 -6.37
N ASN A 56 -4.20 -3.28 -7.58
CA ASN A 56 -4.19 -4.31 -8.63
C ASN A 56 -5.56 -4.75 -9.18
N GLY A 57 -6.66 -4.42 -8.55
CA GLY A 57 -8.00 -4.76 -9.04
C GLY A 57 -9.07 -3.88 -8.42
N SER A 58 -10.26 -3.86 -8.99
CA SER A 58 -11.36 -3.03 -8.52
C SER A 58 -12.38 -3.80 -7.68
N THR A 59 -12.26 -5.13 -7.62
CA THR A 59 -13.12 -6.01 -6.82
C THR A 59 -12.26 -7.06 -6.13
N PRO A 60 -12.79 -7.70 -5.07
CA PRO A 60 -12.06 -8.79 -4.42
C PRO A 60 -11.67 -9.92 -5.38
N GLU A 61 -12.54 -10.25 -6.32
CA GLU A 61 -12.31 -11.31 -7.31
C GLU A 61 -11.15 -10.95 -8.26
N GLU A 62 -11.16 -9.72 -8.80
CA GLU A 62 -10.08 -9.24 -9.67
C GLU A 62 -8.76 -9.19 -8.91
N TYR A 63 -8.79 -8.70 -7.67
CA TYR A 63 -7.62 -8.60 -6.82
C TYR A 63 -6.99 -9.97 -6.58
N CYS A 64 -7.80 -10.95 -6.20
CA CYS A 64 -7.31 -12.30 -5.93
C CYS A 64 -6.82 -13.01 -7.19
N ALA A 65 -7.43 -12.74 -8.35
CA ALA A 65 -6.99 -13.30 -9.63
C ALA A 65 -5.59 -12.82 -10.02
N VAL A 66 -5.27 -11.55 -9.71
CA VAL A 66 -3.96 -10.96 -10.05
C VAL A 66 -2.91 -11.29 -9.00
N THR A 67 -3.22 -11.15 -7.72
CA THR A 67 -2.23 -11.22 -6.64
C THR A 67 -2.10 -12.62 -6.03
N LYS A 68 -3.12 -13.47 -6.17
CA LYS A 68 -3.16 -14.83 -5.62
C LYS A 68 -2.67 -14.90 -4.17
N PRO A 69 -3.26 -14.11 -3.25
CA PRO A 69 -2.77 -14.04 -1.88
C PRO A 69 -3.05 -15.32 -1.11
N ARG A 70 -2.15 -15.69 -0.20
CA ARG A 70 -2.32 -16.88 0.66
C ARG A 70 -3.57 -16.81 1.52
N GLN A 71 -3.90 -15.61 1.99
CA GLN A 71 -5.05 -15.37 2.88
C GLN A 71 -6.38 -15.29 2.12
N GLY A 72 -6.36 -15.41 0.78
CA GLY A 72 -7.56 -15.37 -0.04
C GLY A 72 -8.26 -14.01 0.02
N MET A 73 -9.58 -14.03 0.10
CA MET A 73 -10.40 -12.81 0.10
C MET A 73 -10.14 -11.90 1.31
N GLN A 74 -9.63 -12.44 2.42
CA GLN A 74 -9.27 -11.63 3.59
C GLN A 74 -8.18 -10.61 3.26
N ALA A 75 -7.31 -10.91 2.30
CA ALA A 75 -6.24 -10.01 1.90
C ALA A 75 -6.79 -8.72 1.27
N TRP A 76 -7.91 -8.80 0.54
CA TRP A 76 -8.59 -7.62 0.00
C TRP A 76 -9.04 -6.67 1.11
N ASP A 77 -9.77 -7.20 2.09
CA ASP A 77 -10.26 -6.39 3.21
C ASP A 77 -9.10 -5.83 4.03
N ALA A 78 -8.06 -6.63 4.28
CA ALA A 78 -6.88 -6.21 5.02
C ALA A 78 -6.15 -5.07 4.30
N MET A 79 -6.02 -5.14 2.98
CA MET A 79 -5.38 -4.10 2.18
C MET A 79 -6.14 -2.78 2.26
N LEU A 80 -7.47 -2.82 2.16
CA LEU A 80 -8.29 -1.61 2.26
C LEU A 80 -8.26 -1.01 3.67
N ASP A 81 -8.35 -1.84 4.69
CA ASP A 81 -8.28 -1.39 6.08
C ASP A 81 -6.92 -0.78 6.38
N PHE A 82 -5.84 -1.38 5.90
CA PHE A 82 -4.50 -0.85 6.04
C PHE A 82 -4.37 0.54 5.40
N ALA A 83 -4.95 0.73 4.20
CA ALA A 83 -4.95 2.02 3.53
C ALA A 83 -5.68 3.09 4.36
N ARG A 84 -6.84 2.74 4.94
CA ARG A 84 -7.59 3.65 5.81
C ARG A 84 -6.80 4.05 7.03
N GLU A 85 -6.15 3.09 7.67
CA GLU A 85 -5.34 3.35 8.87
C GLU A 85 -4.11 4.20 8.55
N CYS A 86 -3.44 3.92 7.44
CA CYS A 86 -2.25 4.68 7.04
C CYS A 86 -2.53 6.16 6.85
N LYS A 87 -3.74 6.53 6.44
CA LYS A 87 -4.12 7.93 6.28
C LYS A 87 -3.98 8.75 7.58
N GLU A 88 -4.11 8.10 8.73
CA GLU A 88 -3.99 8.76 10.03
C GLU A 88 -2.54 8.97 10.44
N TYR A 89 -1.60 8.19 9.91
CA TYR A 89 -0.22 8.15 10.37
C TYR A 89 0.81 8.56 9.32
N VAL A 90 0.46 8.49 8.04
CA VAL A 90 1.39 8.76 6.93
C VAL A 90 0.84 9.92 6.09
N PRO A 91 1.67 10.96 5.81
CA PRO A 91 1.20 12.14 5.07
C PRO A 91 0.65 11.83 3.67
N HIS A 92 1.25 10.88 2.96
CA HIS A 92 0.85 10.57 1.59
C HIS A 92 0.59 9.08 1.43
N VAL A 93 -0.67 8.70 1.15
CA VAL A 93 -1.07 7.33 0.88
C VAL A 93 -1.49 7.24 -0.58
N VAL A 94 -0.84 6.34 -1.33
CA VAL A 94 -1.08 6.14 -2.75
C VAL A 94 -1.43 4.67 -2.97
N MET A 95 -2.44 4.41 -3.80
CA MET A 95 -2.72 3.05 -4.27
C MET A 95 -2.35 2.96 -5.74
N THR A 96 -1.77 1.84 -6.14
CA THR A 96 -1.25 1.66 -7.49
C THR A 96 -1.95 0.52 -8.21
N ILE A 97 -2.13 0.68 -9.52
CA ILE A 97 -2.57 -0.38 -10.43
C ILE A 97 -1.63 -0.39 -11.63
N VAL A 98 -1.51 -1.56 -12.27
CA VAL A 98 -0.84 -1.69 -13.56
C VAL A 98 -1.91 -1.74 -14.63
N ASP A 99 -1.74 -1.02 -15.75
CA ASP A 99 -2.77 -0.88 -16.78
C ASP A 99 -2.93 -2.11 -17.68
N LYS A 100 -2.04 -3.09 -17.57
CA LYS A 100 -2.10 -4.32 -18.39
C LYS A 100 -3.42 -5.05 -18.19
N ASP A 101 -4.08 -5.37 -19.29
CA ASP A 101 -5.31 -6.16 -19.31
C ASP A 101 -6.48 -5.54 -18.53
N LYS A 102 -6.41 -4.22 -18.28
CA LYS A 102 -7.49 -3.50 -17.60
C LYS A 102 -8.35 -2.73 -18.60
N THR A 103 -9.66 -2.89 -18.48
CA THR A 103 -10.62 -2.12 -19.26
C THR A 103 -10.76 -0.71 -18.68
N PRO A 104 -11.24 0.27 -19.48
CA PRO A 104 -11.55 1.59 -18.95
C PRO A 104 -12.52 1.56 -17.77
N GLU A 105 -13.47 0.62 -17.77
CA GLU A 105 -14.44 0.45 -16.70
C GLU A 105 -13.76 0.01 -15.39
N GLU A 106 -12.79 -0.91 -15.47
CA GLU A 106 -12.02 -1.35 -14.30
C GLU A 106 -11.23 -0.19 -13.71
N ILE A 107 -10.58 0.61 -14.57
CA ILE A 107 -9.83 1.79 -14.12
C ILE A 107 -10.75 2.80 -13.45
N THR A 108 -11.95 3.01 -14.01
CA THR A 108 -12.95 3.92 -13.41
C THR A 108 -13.37 3.43 -12.04
N ARG A 109 -13.59 2.11 -11.87
CA ARG A 109 -13.93 1.54 -10.56
C ARG A 109 -12.81 1.72 -9.56
N CYS A 110 -11.56 1.54 -9.98
CA CYS A 110 -10.40 1.81 -9.12
C CYS A 110 -10.33 3.26 -8.68
N ARG A 111 -10.62 4.21 -9.58
CA ARG A 111 -10.66 5.64 -9.23
C ARG A 111 -11.72 5.94 -8.19
N ARG A 112 -12.93 5.38 -8.36
CA ARG A 112 -14.00 5.57 -7.39
C ARG A 112 -13.63 5.00 -6.03
N LEU A 113 -13.03 3.82 -6.02
CA LEU A 113 -12.60 3.17 -4.78
C LEU A 113 -11.58 4.03 -4.03
N THR A 114 -10.58 4.54 -4.72
CA THR A 114 -9.56 5.39 -4.10
C THR A 114 -10.11 6.74 -3.66
N GLU A 115 -11.03 7.32 -4.41
CA GLU A 115 -11.73 8.54 -4.01
C GLU A 115 -12.54 8.33 -2.74
N ASP A 116 -13.28 7.22 -2.65
CA ASP A 116 -14.06 6.87 -1.46
C ASP A 116 -13.17 6.66 -0.24
N LEU A 117 -11.99 6.08 -0.43
CA LEU A 117 -11.01 5.91 0.63
C LEU A 117 -10.29 7.21 0.98
N GLY A 118 -10.32 8.20 0.08
CA GLY A 118 -9.60 9.45 0.26
C GLY A 118 -8.10 9.33 0.04
N VAL A 119 -7.67 8.43 -0.86
CA VAL A 119 -6.27 8.23 -1.21
C VAL A 119 -6.05 8.52 -2.69
N THR A 120 -4.79 8.66 -3.10
CA THR A 120 -4.43 8.94 -4.50
C THR A 120 -4.29 7.64 -5.27
N LEU A 121 -4.84 7.58 -6.48
CA LEU A 121 -4.61 6.48 -7.41
C LEU A 121 -3.45 6.83 -8.34
N ARG A 122 -2.49 5.90 -8.48
CA ARG A 122 -1.43 5.99 -9.48
C ARG A 122 -1.54 4.81 -10.44
N ILE A 123 -1.60 5.11 -11.72
CA ILE A 123 -1.66 4.09 -12.78
C ILE A 123 -0.26 3.95 -13.35
N ARG A 124 0.27 2.73 -13.32
CA ARG A 124 1.58 2.41 -13.87
C ARG A 124 1.43 1.71 -15.20
N ALA A 125 2.23 2.14 -16.20
CA ALA A 125 2.30 1.44 -17.47
C ALA A 125 2.96 0.08 -17.28
N TYR A 126 2.40 -0.96 -17.92
CA TYR A 126 3.03 -2.27 -17.94
C TYR A 126 4.29 -2.21 -18.80
N ILE A 127 5.39 -2.70 -18.24
CA ILE A 127 6.67 -2.79 -18.96
C ILE A 127 7.03 -4.27 -19.05
N PRO A 128 6.96 -4.89 -20.24
CA PRO A 128 7.34 -6.29 -20.40
C PRO A 128 8.85 -6.46 -20.20
N ASP A 129 9.23 -7.57 -19.66
CA ASP A 129 10.63 -7.97 -19.48
C ASP A 129 11.32 -8.28 -20.79
#